data_a2bb6ea9ea8a0f986a747b012372d9f7
#
_entry.id   a2bb6ea9ea8a0f986a747b012372d9f7
#
_cell.length_a   1.000
_cell.length_b   1.000
_cell.length_c   1.000
_cell.angle_alpha   90.00
_cell.angle_beta   90.00
_cell.angle_gamma   90.00
#
_symmetry.space_group_name_H-M   'P 1'
#
loop_
_entity.id
_entity.type
_entity.pdbx_description
1 polymer ?
#
loop_
_entity_poly.entity_id
_entity_poly.type
_entity_poly.pdbx_seq_one_letter_code
_entity_poly.pdbx_strand_id
1 'polypeptide(L)' 'MKKNVYKYVGPVYEFSKCICPNWSATTWAESEKKARNNMTYQYKKEHGRADNAKLTLPGKIEKIV' A
#
# COMPACT_ATOMS: atom_id res chain seq x y z
N MET A 1 -18.75 -12.94 1.65
CA MET A 1 -17.44 -12.75 1.07
C MET A 1 -16.40 -12.60 2.17
N LYS A 2 -15.28 -13.28 2.00
CA LYS A 2 -14.24 -13.26 3.02
C LYS A 2 -13.21 -12.22 2.71
N LYS A 3 -12.92 -11.39 3.68
CA LYS A 3 -11.79 -10.46 3.58
C LYS A 3 -10.60 -11.10 4.25
N ASN A 4 -9.45 -10.87 3.65
CA ASN A 4 -8.20 -11.35 4.20
C ASN A 4 -7.40 -10.18 4.73
N VAL A 5 -6.48 -10.46 5.65
CA VAL A 5 -5.56 -9.44 6.13
C VAL A 5 -4.30 -9.52 5.31
N TYR A 6 -3.90 -8.40 4.76
CA TYR A 6 -2.68 -8.30 3.97
C TYR A 6 -1.72 -7.33 4.65
N LYS A 7 -0.45 -7.63 4.54
CA LYS A 7 0.61 -6.82 5.11
C LYS A 7 1.62 -6.47 4.03
N TYR A 8 2.03 -5.22 4.01
CA TYR A 8 3.08 -4.75 3.12
C TYR A 8 4.24 -4.22 3.95
N VAL A 9 5.45 -4.62 3.57
CA VAL A 9 6.67 -4.07 4.13
C VAL A 9 7.62 -3.81 2.98
N GLY A 10 8.03 -2.56 2.82
CA GLY A 10 8.93 -2.21 1.76
C GLY A 10 8.87 -0.74 1.40
N PRO A 11 9.54 -0.36 0.32
CA PRO A 11 9.60 1.05 -0.07
C PRO A 11 8.30 1.53 -0.70
N VAL A 12 8.08 2.83 -0.66
CA VAL A 12 6.98 3.47 -1.37
C VAL A 12 7.60 4.43 -2.39
N TYR A 13 7.14 4.30 -3.63
CA TYR A 13 7.62 5.13 -4.72
C TYR A 13 6.49 6.04 -5.20
N GLU A 14 6.84 7.26 -5.55
CA GLU A 14 5.92 8.18 -6.20
C GLU A 14 6.51 8.51 -7.56
N PHE A 15 5.81 8.11 -8.62
CA PHE A 15 6.28 8.14 -10.00
C PHE A 15 7.53 7.31 -10.13
N SER A 16 8.65 7.61 -10.13
CA SER A 16 9.84 6.78 -10.16
C SER A 16 10.78 7.10 -9.02
N LYS A 17 10.29 7.89 -8.07
CA LYS A 17 11.12 8.36 -6.99
C LYS A 17 10.75 7.66 -5.68
N CYS A 18 11.74 7.14 -4.99
CA CYS A 18 11.52 6.54 -3.68
C CYS A 18 11.27 7.65 -2.66
N ILE A 19 10.05 7.70 -2.13
CA ILE A 19 9.69 8.71 -1.15
C ILE A 19 9.70 8.18 0.27
N CYS A 20 9.69 6.86 0.43
CA CYS A 20 9.79 6.22 1.73
C CYS A 20 10.53 4.90 1.53
N PRO A 21 11.73 4.75 2.09
CA PRO A 21 12.51 3.53 1.87
C PRO A 21 12.00 2.34 2.67
N ASN A 22 11.25 2.57 3.73
CA ASN A 22 10.80 1.48 4.59
C ASN A 22 9.47 1.86 5.22
N TRP A 23 8.40 1.30 4.68
CA TRP A 23 7.04 1.56 5.15
C TRP A 23 6.33 0.24 5.33
N SER A 24 5.51 0.16 6.35
CA SER A 24 4.71 -1.05 6.57
C SER A 24 3.27 -0.66 6.85
N ALA A 25 2.37 -1.54 6.43
CA ALA A 25 0.95 -1.32 6.63
C ALA A 25 0.22 -2.64 6.57
N THR A 26 -0.97 -2.67 7.18
CA THR A 26 -1.86 -3.80 7.06
C THR A 26 -3.22 -3.30 6.62
N THR A 27 -3.96 -4.14 5.92
CA THR A 27 -5.29 -3.78 5.49
C THR A 27 -6.13 -5.04 5.31
N TRP A 28 -7.44 -4.87 5.37
CA TRP A 28 -8.40 -5.91 5.06
C TRP A 28 -8.83 -5.73 3.61
N ALA A 29 -8.77 -6.80 2.83
CA ALA A 29 -9.17 -6.74 1.44
C ALA A 29 -9.55 -8.12 0.94
N GLU A 30 -10.27 -8.16 -0.16
CA GLU A 30 -10.68 -9.41 -0.77
C GLU A 30 -9.60 -10.00 -1.67
N SER A 31 -8.69 -9.16 -2.14
CA SER A 31 -7.63 -9.60 -3.02
C SER A 31 -6.38 -8.75 -2.81
N GLU A 32 -5.26 -9.25 -3.30
CA GLU A 32 -4.00 -8.53 -3.22
C GLU A 32 -4.07 -7.19 -3.94
N LYS A 33 -4.74 -7.15 -5.09
CA LYS A 33 -4.89 -5.92 -5.85
C LYS A 33 -5.63 -4.86 -5.05
N LYS A 34 -6.72 -5.26 -4.39
CA LYS A 34 -7.49 -4.33 -3.57
C LYS A 34 -6.69 -3.91 -2.34
N ALA A 35 -5.93 -4.84 -1.76
CA ALA A 35 -5.08 -4.52 -0.63
C ALA A 35 -4.06 -3.45 -1.01
N ARG A 36 -3.45 -3.60 -2.17
CA ARG A 36 -2.46 -2.63 -2.66
C ARG A 36 -3.10 -1.24 -2.83
N ASN A 37 -4.28 -1.19 -3.41
CA ASN A 37 -5.00 0.07 -3.58
C ASN A 37 -5.33 0.70 -2.23
N ASN A 38 -5.79 -0.10 -1.27
CA ASN A 38 -6.09 0.40 0.06
C ASN A 38 -4.85 0.99 0.73
N MET A 39 -3.73 0.31 0.58
CA MET A 39 -2.47 0.76 1.18
C MET A 39 -1.98 2.07 0.58
N THR A 40 -2.08 2.22 -0.75
CA THR A 40 -1.70 3.47 -1.37
C THR A 40 -2.58 4.62 -0.90
N TYR A 41 -3.87 4.35 -0.75
CA TYR A 41 -4.80 5.34 -0.24
C TYR A 41 -4.46 5.74 1.20
N GLN A 42 -4.15 4.76 2.04
CA GLN A 42 -3.75 5.03 3.41
C GLN A 42 -2.51 5.92 3.47
N TYR A 43 -1.53 5.62 2.63
CA TYR A 43 -0.31 6.40 2.59
C TYR A 43 -0.58 7.85 2.21
N LYS A 44 -1.39 8.05 1.18
CA LYS A 44 -1.75 9.40 0.74
C LYS A 44 -2.41 10.19 1.87
N LYS A 45 -3.30 9.53 2.59
CA LYS A 45 -4.03 10.17 3.66
C LYS A 45 -3.13 10.50 4.84
N GLU A 46 -2.25 9.56 5.22
CA GLU A 46 -1.34 9.77 6.35
C GLU A 46 -0.33 10.87 6.10
N HIS A 47 0.12 10.99 4.87
CA HIS A 47 1.21 11.91 4.52
C HIS A 47 0.72 13.13 3.75
N GLY A 48 -0.57 13.33 3.68
CA GLY A 48 -1.13 14.51 3.03
C GLY A 48 -0.85 14.60 1.55
N ARG A 49 -0.71 13.47 0.87
CA ARG A 49 -0.46 13.45 -0.56
C ARG A 49 -1.74 13.71 -1.33
N ALA A 50 -1.59 14.31 -2.53
CA ALA A 50 -2.72 14.58 -3.38
C ALA A 50 -3.35 13.27 -3.86
N ASP A 51 -4.67 13.29 -4.09
CA ASP A 51 -5.38 12.09 -4.54
C ASP A 51 -4.87 11.58 -5.88
N ASN A 52 -4.38 12.46 -6.73
CA ASN A 52 -3.86 12.08 -8.04
C ASN A 52 -2.39 11.68 -8.01
N ALA A 53 -1.77 11.65 -6.86
CA ALA A 53 -0.39 11.18 -6.75
C ALA A 53 -0.34 9.70 -7.07
N LYS A 54 0.56 9.31 -7.96
CA LYS A 54 0.71 7.92 -8.35
C LYS A 54 1.74 7.25 -7.46
N LEU A 55 1.26 6.41 -6.56
CA LEU A 55 2.12 5.69 -5.65
C LEU A 55 2.29 4.25 -6.12
N THR A 56 3.47 3.72 -5.94
CA THR A 56 3.79 2.34 -6.28
C THR A 56 4.37 1.65 -5.06
N LEU A 57 3.91 0.44 -4.83
CA LEU A 57 4.43 -0.41 -3.76
C LEU A 57 5.11 -1.61 -4.41
N PRO A 58 6.40 -1.49 -4.77
CA PRO A 58 7.08 -2.54 -5.52
C PRO A 58 7.40 -3.78 -4.69
N GLY A 59 7.32 -3.68 -3.38
CA GLY A 59 7.56 -4.83 -2.52
C GLY A 59 6.44 -5.84 -2.57
N LYS A 60 6.62 -6.93 -1.85
CA LYS A 60 5.62 -7.99 -1.82
C LYS A 60 4.57 -7.71 -0.77
N ILE A 61 3.33 -8.01 -1.11
CA ILE A 61 2.22 -7.99 -0.17
C ILE A 61 1.97 -9.41 0.28
N GLU A 62 1.95 -9.63 1.58
CA GLU A 62 1.73 -10.95 2.14
C GLU A 62 0.33 -11.06 2.70
N LYS A 63 -0.30 -12.20 2.45
CA LYS A 63 -1.57 -12.53 3.05
C LYS A 63 -1.30 -13.15 4.42
N ILE A 64 -1.78 -12.52 5.47
CA ILE A 64 -1.52 -12.98 6.84
C ILE A 64 -2.60 -13.95 7.30
N VAL A 65 -3.83 -13.70 6.89
CA VAL A 65 -4.97 -14.55 7.30
C VAL A 65 -5.83 -14.88 6.12
#